data_6f44a2c1e18491d730dafa96a2d2d703
#
_entry.id   6f44a2c1e18491d730dafa96a2d2d703
#
_cell.length_a   1.000
_cell.length_b   1.000
_cell.length_c   1.000
_cell.angle_alpha   90.00
_cell.angle_beta   90.00
_cell.angle_gamma   90.00
#
_symmetry.space_group_name_H-M   'P 1'
#
loop_
_entity.id
_entity.type
_entity.pdbx_description
1 polymer ?
#
loop_
_entity_poly.entity_id
_entity_poly.type
_entity_poly.pdbx_seq_one_letter_code
_entity_poly.pdbx_strand_id
1 'polypeptide(L)'
;MGLDNGILIKTRQKLSPESLPLFVNIEMDEYKMADEGGGYWYEVCYWRKCWNIRNIILDIISSKENDDGIYALNKNDIRQLRYALNGYILNPYKWDDDYENGQTIWDSSVMLSHLIRDMANLAWLENYMDNHKVYVEFYDSY
;
A
#
# COMPACT_ATOMS: atom_id res chain seq x y z
N MET A 1 -7.35 -11.86 -16.11
CA MET A 1 -7.29 -11.49 -14.68
C MET A 1 -6.36 -10.31 -14.49
N GLY A 2 -6.76 -9.35 -13.69
CA GLY A 2 -5.98 -8.16 -13.43
C GLY A 2 -5.05 -8.35 -12.23
N LEU A 3 -3.91 -7.70 -12.25
CA LEU A 3 -3.06 -7.55 -11.09
C LEU A 3 -3.62 -6.42 -10.21
N ASP A 4 -3.95 -6.74 -8.98
CA ASP A 4 -4.37 -5.78 -7.97
C ASP A 4 -3.47 -5.93 -6.74
N ASN A 5 -2.97 -4.81 -6.26
CA ASN A 5 -2.13 -4.73 -5.08
C ASN A 5 -2.57 -3.55 -4.21
N GLY A 6 -2.36 -3.67 -2.93
CA GLY A 6 -2.68 -2.57 -2.05
C GLY A 6 -2.14 -2.73 -0.64
N ILE A 7 -2.22 -1.65 0.10
CA ILE A 7 -1.89 -1.62 1.52
C ILE A 7 -3.16 -1.30 2.28
N LEU A 8 -3.54 -2.20 3.17
CA LEU A 8 -4.72 -2.10 4.02
C LEU A 8 -4.30 -1.92 5.47
N ILE A 9 -5.06 -1.13 6.19
CA ILE A 9 -4.98 -1.09 7.65
C ILE A 9 -6.27 -1.64 8.24
N LYS A 10 -6.14 -2.35 9.35
CA LYS A 10 -7.26 -2.95 10.08
C LYS A 10 -7.28 -2.41 11.50
N THR A 11 -8.41 -1.89 11.92
CA THR A 11 -8.58 -1.28 13.23
C THR A 11 -9.82 -1.83 13.93
N ARG A 12 -9.83 -1.79 15.25
CA ARG A 12 -11.01 -2.19 16.04
C ARG A 12 -12.03 -1.08 16.12
N GLN A 13 -11.57 0.16 16.14
CA GLN A 13 -12.42 1.33 16.22
C GLN A 13 -12.46 2.05 14.88
N LYS A 14 -13.63 2.55 14.55
CA LYS A 14 -13.80 3.36 13.35
C LYS A 14 -12.96 4.62 13.46
N LEU A 15 -12.14 4.87 12.43
CA LEU A 15 -11.36 6.11 12.35
C LEU A 15 -12.28 7.25 11.94
N SER A 16 -12.13 8.40 12.59
CA SER A 16 -12.86 9.59 12.16
C SER A 16 -12.29 10.09 10.83
N PRO A 17 -13.11 10.67 9.95
CA PRO A 17 -12.62 11.26 8.69
C PRO A 17 -11.51 12.30 8.91
N GLU A 18 -11.51 12.99 10.04
CA GLU A 18 -10.51 13.99 10.42
C GLU A 18 -9.15 13.38 10.73
N SER A 19 -9.12 12.11 11.13
CA SER A 19 -7.88 11.39 11.44
C SER A 19 -7.18 10.86 10.20
N LEU A 20 -7.88 10.81 9.07
CA LEU A 20 -7.39 10.23 7.84
C LEU A 20 -6.80 11.31 6.93
N PRO A 21 -5.74 11.02 6.19
CA PRO A 21 -5.24 11.96 5.19
C PRO A 21 -6.29 12.19 4.10
N LEU A 22 -6.27 13.37 3.51
CA LEU A 22 -7.25 13.83 2.50
C LEU A 22 -7.36 12.92 1.27
N PHE A 23 -6.39 12.04 1.07
CA PHE A 23 -6.26 11.25 -0.15
C PHE A 23 -6.53 9.75 0.04
N VAL A 24 -6.96 9.34 1.22
CA VAL A 24 -7.35 7.94 1.44
C VAL A 24 -8.75 7.75 0.86
N ASN A 25 -8.86 6.90 -0.13
CA ASN A 25 -10.15 6.40 -0.55
C ASN A 25 -10.67 5.48 0.56
N ILE A 26 -11.62 6.00 1.30
CA ILE A 26 -12.21 5.25 2.39
C ILE A 26 -13.34 4.42 1.80
N GLU A 27 -13.05 3.21 1.42
CA GLU A 27 -14.07 2.18 1.41
C GLU A 27 -14.01 1.50 2.76
N MET A 28 -14.93 1.89 3.62
CA MET A 28 -15.06 1.30 4.94
C MET A 28 -15.97 0.09 4.86
N ASP A 29 -15.41 -1.09 4.85
CA ASP A 29 -16.16 -2.30 5.08
C ASP A 29 -15.87 -2.82 6.49
N GLU A 30 -16.94 -3.11 7.22
CA GLU A 30 -16.86 -3.84 8.46
C GLU A 30 -16.39 -5.26 8.15
N TYR A 31 -15.35 -5.73 8.83
CA TYR A 31 -14.92 -7.11 8.71
C TYR A 31 -14.88 -7.77 10.08
N LYS A 32 -15.00 -9.09 10.09
CA LYS A 32 -14.88 -9.85 11.33
C LYS A 32 -13.42 -10.13 11.63
N MET A 33 -12.94 -9.67 12.77
CA MET A 33 -11.68 -10.12 13.33
C MET A 33 -11.89 -11.50 13.96
N ALA A 34 -10.94 -12.42 13.73
CA ALA A 34 -11.10 -13.84 14.10
C ALA A 34 -11.36 -14.07 15.60
N ASP A 35 -10.96 -13.15 16.45
CA ASP A 35 -11.00 -13.29 17.92
C ASP A 35 -12.01 -12.37 18.62
N GLU A 36 -12.63 -11.38 17.94
CA GLU A 36 -13.40 -10.34 18.65
C GLU A 36 -14.65 -9.81 17.96
N GLY A 37 -15.11 -10.45 16.92
CA GLY A 37 -16.42 -10.17 16.36
C GLY A 37 -16.56 -8.96 15.46
N GLY A 38 -15.53 -8.19 15.19
CA GLY A 38 -15.61 -7.14 14.18
C GLY A 38 -14.53 -6.07 14.23
N GLY A 39 -14.37 -5.38 13.12
CA GLY A 39 -13.43 -4.28 12.96
C GLY A 39 -13.67 -3.54 11.67
N TYR A 40 -12.77 -2.64 11.35
CA TYR A 40 -12.83 -1.78 10.17
C TYR A 40 -11.54 -1.90 9.39
N TRP A 41 -11.63 -1.88 8.08
CA TRP A 41 -10.45 -1.81 7.24
C TRP A 41 -10.50 -0.60 6.32
N TYR A 42 -9.31 -0.08 6.01
CA TYR A 42 -9.14 1.09 5.17
C TYR A 42 -8.06 0.80 4.15
N GLU A 43 -8.30 1.18 2.90
CA GLU A 43 -7.29 1.05 1.86
C GLU A 43 -6.46 2.33 1.81
N VAL A 44 -5.20 2.21 2.16
CA VAL A 44 -4.25 3.33 2.22
C VAL A 44 -3.61 3.57 0.86
N CYS A 45 -3.28 2.48 0.18
CA CYS A 45 -2.73 2.51 -1.18
C CYS A 45 -3.39 1.42 -2.02
N TYR A 46 -3.63 1.72 -3.28
CA TYR A 46 -4.15 0.77 -4.25
C TYR A 46 -3.48 0.95 -5.60
N TRP A 47 -3.04 -0.16 -6.19
CA TRP A 47 -2.42 -0.17 -7.51
C TRP A 47 -3.05 -1.28 -8.35
N ARG A 48 -3.43 -0.92 -9.57
CA ARG A 48 -3.95 -1.88 -10.53
C ARG A 48 -3.02 -1.98 -11.72
N LYS A 49 -2.58 -3.19 -12.02
CA LYS A 49 -1.67 -3.50 -13.14
C LYS A 49 -0.37 -2.68 -13.10
N CYS A 50 0.10 -2.36 -11.91
CA CYS A 50 1.35 -1.62 -11.72
C CYS A 50 2.48 -2.60 -11.36
N TRP A 51 2.96 -3.32 -12.35
CA TRP A 51 4.00 -4.35 -12.17
C TRP A 51 5.28 -3.78 -11.57
N ASN A 52 5.68 -2.56 -11.97
CA ASN A 52 6.87 -1.90 -11.41
C ASN A 52 6.73 -1.67 -9.91
N ILE A 53 5.60 -1.16 -9.48
CA ILE A 53 5.32 -0.93 -8.06
C ILE A 53 5.32 -2.25 -7.29
N ARG A 54 4.66 -3.27 -7.83
CA ARG A 54 4.66 -4.61 -7.25
C ARG A 54 6.06 -5.16 -7.07
N ASN A 55 6.91 -5.04 -8.09
CA ASN A 55 8.27 -5.54 -8.05
C ASN A 55 9.11 -4.83 -6.99
N ILE A 56 8.98 -3.51 -6.87
CA ILE A 56 9.65 -2.73 -5.83
C ILE A 56 9.24 -3.21 -4.43
N ILE A 57 7.94 -3.40 -4.23
CA ILE A 57 7.39 -3.83 -2.94
C ILE A 57 7.88 -5.24 -2.60
N LEU A 58 7.77 -6.18 -3.54
CA LEU A 58 8.18 -7.56 -3.31
C LEU A 58 9.68 -7.71 -3.06
N ASP A 59 10.51 -6.88 -3.67
CA ASP A 59 11.95 -6.87 -3.37
C ASP A 59 12.22 -6.60 -1.87
N ILE A 60 11.37 -5.83 -1.24
CA ILE A 60 11.52 -5.48 0.18
C ILE A 60 10.93 -6.57 1.09
N ILE A 61 9.77 -7.12 0.72
CA ILE A 61 8.99 -7.97 1.63
C ILE A 61 8.95 -9.45 1.23
N SER A 62 9.54 -9.85 0.10
CA SER A 62 9.43 -11.23 -0.42
C SER A 62 9.97 -12.30 0.53
N SER A 63 10.89 -11.95 1.42
CA SER A 63 11.43 -12.87 2.43
C SER A 63 10.47 -13.10 3.62
N LYS A 64 9.41 -12.31 3.73
CA LYS A 64 8.42 -12.47 4.80
C LYS A 64 7.49 -13.63 4.49
N GLU A 65 6.97 -14.23 5.56
CA GLU A 65 5.87 -15.16 5.43
C GLU A 65 4.64 -14.44 4.88
N ASN A 66 3.87 -15.14 4.06
CA ASN A 66 2.61 -14.64 3.56
C ASN A 66 1.52 -15.71 3.68
N ASP A 67 0.30 -15.26 3.78
CA ASP A 67 -0.89 -16.09 3.75
C ASP A 67 -1.65 -15.77 2.48
N ASP A 68 -1.46 -16.62 1.46
CA ASP A 68 -2.13 -16.50 0.17
C ASP A 68 -1.97 -15.11 -0.48
N GLY A 69 -0.74 -14.60 -0.47
CA GLY A 69 -0.41 -13.29 -1.03
C GLY A 69 -0.64 -12.12 -0.09
N ILE A 70 -0.93 -12.37 1.18
CA ILE A 70 -1.12 -11.33 2.19
C ILE A 70 0.09 -11.29 3.12
N TYR A 71 0.76 -10.15 3.17
CA TYR A 71 1.97 -9.92 3.96
C TYR A 71 1.69 -8.93 5.08
N ALA A 72 1.96 -9.33 6.32
CA ALA A 72 1.90 -8.41 7.46
C ALA A 72 3.08 -7.44 7.41
N LEU A 73 2.81 -6.16 7.56
CA LEU A 73 3.82 -5.11 7.50
C LEU A 73 3.99 -4.45 8.86
N ASN A 74 5.24 -4.22 9.24
CA ASN A 74 5.57 -3.41 10.40
C ASN A 74 5.96 -1.98 9.97
N LYS A 75 6.19 -1.11 10.95
CA LYS A 75 6.56 0.29 10.69
C LYS A 75 7.82 0.41 9.84
N ASN A 76 8.82 -0.44 10.08
CA ASN A 76 10.06 -0.42 9.31
C ASN A 76 9.82 -0.79 7.84
N ASP A 77 8.93 -1.74 7.58
CA ASP A 77 8.52 -2.09 6.21
C ASP A 77 7.89 -0.88 5.52
N ILE A 78 6.98 -0.19 6.18
CA ILE A 78 6.33 1.01 5.64
C ILE A 78 7.36 2.09 5.31
N ARG A 79 8.33 2.29 6.19
CA ARG A 79 9.42 3.25 5.95
C ARG A 79 10.26 2.86 4.72
N GLN A 80 10.62 1.60 4.60
CA GLN A 80 11.40 1.11 3.46
C GLN A 80 10.62 1.22 2.15
N LEU A 81 9.33 0.90 2.16
CA LEU A 81 8.47 1.07 0.99
C LEU A 81 8.39 2.53 0.57
N ARG A 82 8.22 3.42 1.52
CA ARG A 82 8.17 4.86 1.24
C ARG A 82 9.46 5.36 0.60
N TYR A 83 10.62 4.95 1.11
CA TYR A 83 11.91 5.33 0.52
C TYR A 83 12.08 4.78 -0.89
N ALA A 84 11.73 3.52 -1.11
CA ALA A 84 11.86 2.89 -2.42
C ALA A 84 10.96 3.55 -3.47
N LEU A 85 9.71 3.82 -3.12
CA LEU A 85 8.77 4.49 -4.02
C LEU A 85 9.14 5.95 -4.27
N ASN A 86 9.69 6.62 -3.28
CA ASN A 86 10.24 7.96 -3.47
C ASN A 86 11.42 7.96 -4.44
N GLY A 87 12.27 6.95 -4.40
CA GLY A 87 13.34 6.75 -5.38
C GLY A 87 12.80 6.58 -6.79
N TYR A 88 11.69 5.88 -6.96
CA TYR A 88 11.00 5.77 -8.24
C TYR A 88 10.49 7.14 -8.74
N ILE A 89 9.89 7.93 -7.86
CA ILE A 89 9.41 9.28 -8.21
C ILE A 89 10.56 10.17 -8.69
N LEU A 90 11.71 10.10 -8.04
CA LEU A 90 12.88 10.91 -8.38
C LEU A 90 13.56 10.47 -9.68
N ASN A 91 13.46 9.20 -10.04
CA ASN A 91 14.06 8.65 -11.23
C ASN A 91 13.18 7.57 -11.85
N PRO A 92 12.06 7.94 -12.49
CA PRO A 92 11.13 6.98 -13.06
C PRO A 92 11.76 6.16 -14.20
N TYR A 93 12.71 6.71 -14.93
CA TYR A 93 13.34 6.03 -16.07
C TYR A 93 14.16 4.81 -15.68
N LYS A 94 14.63 4.74 -14.44
CA LYS A 94 15.34 3.57 -13.95
C LYS A 94 14.52 2.29 -13.98
N TRP A 95 13.21 2.42 -13.95
CA TRP A 95 12.26 1.32 -13.84
C TRP A 95 11.53 1.02 -15.16
N ASP A 96 11.75 1.84 -16.19
CA ASP A 96 11.10 1.67 -17.51
C ASP A 96 11.63 0.43 -18.26
N ASP A 97 12.76 -0.13 -17.84
CA ASP A 97 13.30 -1.37 -18.40
C ASP A 97 12.39 -2.58 -18.15
N ASP A 98 11.49 -2.51 -17.17
CA ASP A 98 10.46 -3.52 -16.94
C ASP A 98 9.25 -3.38 -17.87
N TYR A 99 9.33 -2.51 -18.84
CA TYR A 99 8.30 -2.34 -19.87
C TYR A 99 8.07 -3.61 -20.72
N GLU A 100 8.96 -4.57 -20.65
CA GLU A 100 8.78 -5.86 -21.33
C GLU A 100 7.58 -6.64 -20.83
N ASN A 101 7.19 -6.45 -19.58
CA ASN A 101 5.97 -7.02 -19.04
C ASN A 101 4.73 -6.19 -19.40
N GLY A 102 4.92 -5.07 -20.08
CA GLY A 102 3.93 -4.40 -20.90
C GLY A 102 2.75 -3.81 -20.17
N GLN A 103 2.88 -3.44 -18.91
CA GLN A 103 1.65 -3.41 -18.14
C GLN A 103 1.50 -2.22 -17.20
N THR A 104 2.10 -1.09 -17.50
CA THR A 104 1.61 0.14 -16.90
C THR A 104 0.52 0.71 -17.80
N ILE A 105 -0.70 0.60 -17.36
CA ILE A 105 -1.85 1.24 -18.03
C ILE A 105 -1.90 2.73 -17.79
N TRP A 106 -1.04 3.25 -16.92
CA TRP A 106 -0.97 4.67 -16.62
C TRP A 106 0.21 5.29 -17.35
N ASP A 107 -0.02 6.45 -17.96
CA ASP A 107 1.11 7.25 -18.40
C ASP A 107 1.93 7.72 -17.20
N SER A 108 3.17 8.13 -17.46
CA SER A 108 4.12 8.48 -16.39
C SER A 108 3.62 9.61 -15.50
N SER A 109 2.87 10.57 -16.03
CA SER A 109 2.39 11.71 -15.26
C SER A 109 1.27 11.30 -14.30
N VAL A 110 0.36 10.45 -14.72
CA VAL A 110 -0.72 9.92 -13.88
C VAL A 110 -0.13 9.07 -12.77
N MET A 111 0.83 8.21 -13.11
CA MET A 111 1.48 7.36 -12.12
C MET A 111 2.22 8.19 -11.07
N LEU A 112 2.99 9.20 -11.47
CA LEU A 112 3.73 10.05 -10.55
C LEU A 112 2.80 10.82 -9.61
N SER A 113 1.70 11.39 -10.12
CA SER A 113 0.70 12.05 -9.29
C SER A 113 0.12 11.11 -8.24
N HIS A 114 -0.20 9.89 -8.65
CA HIS A 114 -0.76 8.88 -7.76
C HIS A 114 0.25 8.47 -6.68
N LEU A 115 1.51 8.29 -7.06
CA LEU A 115 2.57 7.93 -6.13
C LEU A 115 2.85 9.04 -5.10
N ILE A 116 2.74 10.30 -5.47
CA ILE A 116 2.87 11.43 -4.54
C ILE A 116 1.81 11.32 -3.44
N ARG A 117 0.58 11.01 -3.79
CA ARG A 117 -0.49 10.74 -2.82
C ARG A 117 -0.17 9.53 -1.95
N ASP A 118 0.32 8.46 -2.55
CA ASP A 118 0.71 7.26 -1.83
C ASP A 118 1.81 7.56 -0.81
N MET A 119 2.79 8.39 -1.17
CA MET A 119 3.84 8.82 -0.26
C MET A 119 3.28 9.58 0.94
N ALA A 120 2.34 10.49 0.70
CA ALA A 120 1.67 11.21 1.77
C ALA A 120 0.88 10.27 2.69
N ASN A 121 0.19 9.30 2.11
CA ASN A 121 -0.55 8.30 2.87
C ASN A 121 0.37 7.40 3.70
N LEU A 122 1.49 6.96 3.13
CA LEU A 122 2.45 6.13 3.86
C LEU A 122 3.17 6.91 4.96
N ALA A 123 3.46 8.18 4.75
CA ALA A 123 4.02 9.04 5.80
C ALA A 123 3.04 9.23 6.96
N TRP A 124 1.77 9.42 6.65
CA TRP A 124 0.71 9.45 7.67
C TRP A 124 0.64 8.13 8.43
N LEU A 125 0.65 7.00 7.72
CA LEU A 125 0.57 5.68 8.32
C LEU A 125 1.75 5.41 9.26
N GLU A 126 2.96 5.73 8.83
CA GLU A 126 4.16 5.57 9.65
C GLU A 126 4.03 6.34 10.97
N ASN A 127 3.57 7.58 10.91
CA ASN A 127 3.33 8.41 12.09
C ASN A 127 2.19 7.87 12.96
N TYR A 128 1.12 7.40 12.33
CA TYR A 128 -0.02 6.83 13.03
C TYR A 128 0.37 5.57 13.81
N MET A 129 1.22 4.72 13.24
CA MET A 129 1.72 3.50 13.88
C MET A 129 2.58 3.77 15.12
N ASP A 130 3.16 4.98 15.26
CA ASP A 130 3.92 5.36 16.45
C ASP A 130 3.03 5.47 17.70
N ASN A 131 1.78 5.86 17.52
CA ASN A 131 0.90 6.22 18.63
C ASN A 131 -0.32 5.30 18.74
N HIS A 132 -0.54 4.44 17.75
CA HIS A 132 -1.72 3.60 17.68
C HIS A 132 -1.35 2.18 17.27
N LYS A 133 -2.03 1.23 17.88
CA LYS A 133 -1.89 -0.18 17.51
C LYS A 133 -2.84 -0.47 16.35
N VAL A 134 -2.25 -0.67 15.16
CA VAL A 134 -2.99 -1.05 13.95
C VAL A 134 -2.34 -2.26 13.31
N TYR A 135 -3.14 -3.05 12.64
CA TYR A 135 -2.66 -4.13 11.79
C TYR A 135 -2.57 -3.62 10.36
N VAL A 136 -1.42 -3.82 9.74
CA VAL A 136 -1.15 -3.34 8.38
C VAL A 136 -0.75 -4.54 7.52
N GLU A 137 -1.32 -4.62 6.31
CA GLU A 137 -0.98 -5.68 5.38
C GLU A 137 -0.87 -5.17 3.95
N PHE A 138 0.02 -5.80 3.20
CA PHE A 138 0.08 -5.70 1.74
C PHE A 138 -0.58 -6.95 1.17
N TYR A 139 -1.48 -6.77 0.20
CA TYR A 139 -2.05 -7.89 -0.55
C TYR A 139 -1.57 -7.88 -1.99
N ASP A 140 -1.29 -9.06 -2.51
CA ASP A 140 -0.83 -9.30 -3.87
C ASP A 140 -1.80 -10.28 -4.53
N SER A 141 -2.67 -9.75 -5.38
CA SER A 141 -3.70 -10.51 -6.07
C SER A 141 -3.52 -10.43 -7.59
N TYR A 142 -3.35 -11.57 -8.24
CA TYR A 142 -3.18 -11.62 -9.69
C TYR A 142 -3.66 -12.94 -10.29
#